data_9970f46f57bbc1b0e78f559b7a93992f
#
_entry.id   9970f46f57bbc1b0e78f559b7a93992f
#
_cell.length_a   1.000
_cell.length_b   1.000
_cell.length_c   1.000
_cell.angle_alpha   90.00
_cell.angle_beta   90.00
_cell.angle_gamma   90.00
#
_symmetry.space_group_name_H-M   'P 1'
#
loop_
_entity.id
_entity.type
_entity.pdbx_description
1 polymer ?
#
loop_
_entity_poly.entity_id
_entity_poly.type
_entity_poly.pdbx_seq_one_letter_code
_entity_poly.pdbx_strand_id
1 'polypeptide(L)'
;MFKFKHFYTMGILMAGTLSSHAQIILTNPVTEQNKSVTDPYSIRLLPGFNAASPAVNSFRASLGASSNPNPTPNNYAPDPTASISVNENYIYSRTYLAPRSSSDPAAPQQQSISYFDGLGRPKQELSIKSTPNGNDLVTDIPYDSFGRQVQSWLPVPMNTLNGNIQSGVQTAASGYYKKADGSADPLAYGEKTLENSPLDRVLAQAAPGSDWDGKKVQYQYQANADGEVYRYTTSTSWSNNATVSVLGLSGTYGASSLYKNVVTDEDGNSTIEFKNGQGQIVLVRKKNGSEDLDTYYVYNEYNQLAFVIPPLAVHKGVDLALLNELAYQYRYDGQNRLVEKKLPGKDWEYMVYDQQDRLVLTQDGKLRQQNKWLFTKYDKFGRVAYTGLLDSAPGRDAQQSNMVHFGVNNEERSASGFAQNGTTVYYSSSAYPVGNFTLLTVNYYDEYPPGSPAVFNGASVLGSNPVNGRSTKGLPVASMVKNIEDNGWTKSYTWYDDKARPVATESQNHLGGYTRT
;
A
#
# COMPACT_ATOMS: atom_id res chain seq x y z
N MET A 1 2.31 -29.70 -1.79
CA MET A 1 1.12 -29.23 -2.54
C MET A 1 0.45 -28.13 -1.72
N PHE A 2 0.98 -26.92 -1.78
CA PHE A 2 0.42 -25.75 -1.09
C PHE A 2 0.27 -24.61 -2.10
N LYS A 3 -0.98 -24.19 -2.31
CA LYS A 3 -1.32 -23.06 -3.17
C LYS A 3 -1.25 -21.77 -2.33
N PHE A 4 -0.32 -20.90 -2.63
CA PHE A 4 -0.35 -19.50 -2.18
C PHE A 4 -1.08 -18.65 -3.20
N LYS A 5 -2.23 -18.11 -2.81
CA LYS A 5 -2.88 -16.99 -3.50
C LYS A 5 -2.46 -15.70 -2.82
N HIS A 6 -1.68 -14.89 -3.52
CA HIS A 6 -1.44 -13.50 -3.10
C HIS A 6 -2.57 -12.63 -3.64
N PHE A 7 -3.37 -12.10 -2.73
CA PHE A 7 -4.24 -10.95 -2.99
C PHE A 7 -3.55 -9.71 -2.43
N TYR A 8 -3.16 -8.80 -3.31
CA TYR A 8 -2.89 -7.43 -2.92
C TYR A 8 -4.23 -6.71 -2.80
N THR A 9 -4.69 -6.50 -1.59
CA THR A 9 -5.76 -5.56 -1.28
C THR A 9 -5.12 -4.40 -0.56
N MET A 10 -5.09 -3.26 -1.22
CA MET A 10 -4.75 -1.96 -0.62
C MET A 10 -5.90 -1.60 0.34
N GLY A 11 -5.74 -1.95 1.61
CA GLY A 11 -6.70 -1.65 2.66
C GLY A 11 -6.51 -0.22 3.14
N ILE A 12 -7.45 0.65 2.84
CA ILE A 12 -7.63 1.90 3.59
C ILE A 12 -8.11 1.52 4.98
N LEU A 13 -7.23 1.70 5.97
CA LEU A 13 -7.56 1.50 7.37
C LEU A 13 -8.42 2.69 7.84
N MET A 14 -9.74 2.56 7.77
CA MET A 14 -10.63 3.40 8.58
C MET A 14 -10.66 2.80 9.99
N ALA A 15 -10.08 3.51 10.95
CA ALA A 15 -10.27 3.23 12.36
C ALA A 15 -11.71 3.54 12.76
N GLY A 16 -12.58 2.56 12.63
CA GLY A 16 -13.91 2.58 13.25
C GLY A 16 -13.78 2.12 14.71
N THR A 17 -14.37 2.88 15.61
CA THR A 17 -14.57 2.49 17.02
C THR A 17 -15.25 1.13 17.08
N LEU A 18 -14.57 0.15 17.66
CA LEU A 18 -15.14 -1.15 18.01
C LEU A 18 -16.15 -0.94 19.17
N SER A 19 -17.39 -0.67 18.84
CA SER A 19 -18.48 -1.06 19.75
C SER A 19 -18.61 -2.58 19.63
N SER A 20 -18.45 -3.30 20.74
CA SER A 20 -18.63 -4.74 20.82
C SER A 20 -20.12 -5.08 20.64
N HIS A 21 -20.54 -5.20 19.38
CA HIS A 21 -21.85 -5.74 19.05
C HIS A 21 -21.71 -7.23 18.81
N ALA A 22 -22.63 -8.03 19.35
CA ALA A 22 -22.68 -9.45 19.05
C ALA A 22 -22.89 -9.64 17.54
N GLN A 23 -22.10 -10.52 16.95
CA GLN A 23 -22.14 -10.85 15.53
C GLN A 23 -22.41 -12.35 15.38
N ILE A 24 -23.41 -12.72 14.58
CA ILE A 24 -23.57 -14.13 14.20
C ILE A 24 -22.59 -14.46 13.08
N ILE A 25 -21.72 -15.46 13.32
CA ILE A 25 -20.76 -15.98 12.34
C ILE A 25 -21.16 -17.42 11.98
N LEU A 26 -21.44 -17.66 10.73
CA LEU A 26 -21.80 -18.97 10.22
C LEU A 26 -20.60 -19.61 9.52
N THR A 27 -20.06 -20.67 10.11
CA THR A 27 -18.86 -21.38 9.64
C THR A 27 -19.14 -22.78 9.13
N ASN A 28 -20.23 -23.40 9.58
CA ASN A 28 -20.57 -24.79 9.28
C ASN A 28 -21.70 -24.89 8.23
N PRO A 29 -21.78 -25.98 7.48
CA PRO A 29 -22.91 -26.25 6.60
C PRO A 29 -24.24 -26.24 7.36
N VAL A 30 -25.27 -25.65 6.76
CA VAL A 30 -26.63 -25.72 7.28
C VAL A 30 -27.24 -27.04 6.84
N THR A 31 -27.70 -27.84 7.81
CA THR A 31 -28.34 -29.15 7.59
C THR A 31 -29.83 -29.16 7.94
N GLU A 32 -30.33 -28.08 8.52
CA GLU A 32 -31.73 -27.96 8.90
C GLU A 32 -32.60 -27.51 7.73
N GLN A 33 -33.77 -28.11 7.63
CA GLN A 33 -34.77 -27.76 6.61
C GLN A 33 -35.36 -26.36 6.91
N ASN A 34 -35.42 -25.47 5.91
CA ASN A 34 -35.96 -24.11 6.02
C ASN A 34 -35.31 -23.27 7.13
N LYS A 35 -33.98 -23.36 7.27
CA LYS A 35 -33.23 -22.57 8.25
C LYS A 35 -33.35 -21.07 7.99
N SER A 36 -33.74 -20.33 9.00
CA SER A 36 -33.67 -18.86 9.01
C SER A 36 -32.74 -18.39 10.12
N VAL A 37 -31.86 -17.45 9.82
CA VAL A 37 -30.97 -16.81 10.78
C VAL A 37 -31.19 -15.32 10.70
N THR A 38 -31.44 -14.71 11.87
CA THR A 38 -31.69 -13.28 11.99
C THR A 38 -30.80 -12.69 13.07
N ASP A 39 -30.13 -11.60 12.75
CA ASP A 39 -29.30 -10.82 13.68
C ASP A 39 -29.61 -9.33 13.50
N PRO A 40 -29.69 -8.54 14.57
CA PRO A 40 -30.02 -7.12 14.47
C PRO A 40 -28.87 -6.27 13.90
N TYR A 41 -27.63 -6.76 13.88
CA TYR A 41 -26.46 -5.96 13.52
C TYR A 41 -25.74 -6.49 12.29
N SER A 42 -25.36 -7.76 12.29
CA SER A 42 -24.64 -8.34 11.14
C SER A 42 -24.70 -9.86 11.13
N ILE A 43 -24.70 -10.44 9.93
CA ILE A 43 -24.51 -11.87 9.69
C ILE A 43 -23.34 -12.03 8.74
N ARG A 44 -22.35 -12.84 9.12
CA ARG A 44 -21.18 -13.12 8.31
C ARG A 44 -21.12 -14.59 7.92
N LEU A 45 -21.07 -14.85 6.62
CA LEU A 45 -20.82 -16.19 6.08
C LEU A 45 -19.31 -16.31 5.83
N LEU A 46 -18.66 -17.29 6.44
CA LEU A 46 -17.23 -17.53 6.26
C LEU A 46 -16.99 -18.57 5.15
N PRO A 47 -15.78 -18.61 4.57
CA PRO A 47 -15.38 -19.66 3.64
C PRO A 47 -15.63 -21.05 4.22
N GLY A 48 -16.30 -21.91 3.45
CA GLY A 48 -16.73 -23.25 3.90
C GLY A 48 -18.19 -23.35 4.31
N PHE A 49 -18.89 -22.22 4.49
CA PHE A 49 -20.34 -22.23 4.68
C PHE A 49 -21.04 -22.78 3.43
N ASN A 50 -21.96 -23.71 3.62
CA ASN A 50 -22.76 -24.30 2.55
C ASN A 50 -24.19 -24.53 3.04
N ALA A 51 -25.17 -24.02 2.28
CA ALA A 51 -26.60 -24.24 2.50
C ALA A 51 -27.25 -25.07 1.37
N ALA A 52 -26.47 -25.50 0.37
CA ALA A 52 -26.94 -26.32 -0.74
C ALA A 52 -26.84 -27.82 -0.40
N SER A 53 -27.70 -28.29 0.49
CA SER A 53 -27.83 -29.71 0.81
C SER A 53 -29.21 -30.20 0.36
N PRO A 54 -29.37 -31.45 -0.09
CA PRO A 54 -30.69 -32.03 -0.41
C PRO A 54 -31.68 -31.97 0.75
N ALA A 55 -31.18 -31.84 1.99
CA ALA A 55 -32.00 -31.70 3.19
C ALA A 55 -32.46 -30.27 3.48
N VAL A 56 -31.95 -29.27 2.74
CA VAL A 56 -32.27 -27.85 2.97
C VAL A 56 -33.13 -27.34 1.84
N ASN A 57 -34.42 -27.12 2.11
CA ASN A 57 -35.35 -26.55 1.11
C ASN A 57 -35.15 -25.05 0.91
N SER A 58 -34.80 -24.33 1.99
CA SER A 58 -34.45 -22.91 1.93
C SER A 58 -33.53 -22.50 3.06
N PHE A 59 -32.64 -21.57 2.77
CA PHE A 59 -31.85 -20.86 3.77
C PHE A 59 -32.07 -19.35 3.61
N ARG A 60 -32.36 -18.67 4.69
CA ARG A 60 -32.53 -17.23 4.71
C ARG A 60 -31.70 -16.62 5.82
N ALA A 61 -30.83 -15.66 5.48
CA ALA A 61 -30.13 -14.81 6.44
C ALA A 61 -30.66 -13.39 6.28
N SER A 62 -31.11 -12.78 7.36
CA SER A 62 -31.62 -11.41 7.36
C SER A 62 -31.19 -10.66 8.60
N LEU A 63 -30.93 -9.36 8.47
CA LEU A 63 -30.78 -8.50 9.63
C LEU A 63 -32.17 -8.28 10.25
N GLY A 64 -32.31 -8.64 11.54
CA GLY A 64 -33.55 -8.45 12.28
C GLY A 64 -33.66 -7.04 12.83
N ALA A 65 -34.85 -6.71 13.31
CA ALA A 65 -35.03 -5.49 14.09
C ALA A 65 -34.30 -5.61 15.44
N SER A 66 -33.52 -4.59 15.80
CA SER A 66 -32.89 -4.49 17.12
C SER A 66 -33.97 -4.50 18.21
N SER A 67 -33.84 -5.39 19.19
CA SER A 67 -34.71 -5.40 20.39
C SER A 67 -34.40 -4.26 21.37
N ASN A 68 -33.50 -3.35 21.01
CA ASN A 68 -33.19 -2.16 21.79
C ASN A 68 -34.36 -1.15 21.61
N PRO A 69 -35.02 -0.67 22.69
CA PRO A 69 -36.20 0.20 22.58
C PRO A 69 -35.90 1.59 21.96
N ASN A 70 -34.68 1.80 21.50
CA ASN A 70 -34.27 2.96 20.66
C ASN A 70 -33.03 2.57 19.87
N PRO A 71 -33.06 2.42 18.56
CA PRO A 71 -33.76 3.26 17.59
C PRO A 71 -34.85 2.52 16.84
N THR A 72 -35.88 3.23 16.42
CA THR A 72 -36.80 2.81 15.37
C THR A 72 -36.04 2.11 14.26
N PRO A 73 -36.45 0.90 13.78
CA PRO A 73 -35.80 0.27 12.64
C PRO A 73 -35.81 1.29 11.52
N ASN A 74 -34.61 1.67 11.09
CA ASN A 74 -34.48 2.49 9.92
C ASN A 74 -34.99 1.65 8.74
N ASN A 75 -36.27 1.75 8.43
CA ASN A 75 -36.79 1.41 7.13
C ASN A 75 -36.12 2.39 6.16
N TYR A 76 -34.89 2.08 5.78
CA TYR A 76 -34.22 2.73 4.65
C TYR A 76 -34.94 2.24 3.40
N ALA A 77 -36.12 2.79 3.18
CA ALA A 77 -36.70 2.75 1.86
C ALA A 77 -35.62 3.30 0.90
N PRO A 78 -35.38 2.69 -0.24
CA PRO A 78 -34.62 3.33 -1.29
C PRO A 78 -35.12 4.75 -1.44
N ASP A 79 -34.22 5.73 -1.64
CA ASP A 79 -34.62 7.09 -1.97
C ASP A 79 -35.77 6.97 -2.97
N PRO A 80 -36.98 7.52 -2.70
CA PRO A 80 -38.13 7.36 -3.58
C PRO A 80 -37.89 7.89 -5.00
N THR A 81 -36.77 8.58 -5.21
CA THR A 81 -36.28 9.00 -6.52
C THR A 81 -35.39 7.95 -7.19
N ALA A 82 -34.99 6.87 -6.52
CA ALA A 82 -34.23 5.77 -7.12
C ALA A 82 -35.17 4.63 -7.48
N SER A 83 -35.53 4.54 -8.75
CA SER A 83 -36.27 3.43 -9.32
C SER A 83 -35.28 2.35 -9.77
N ILE A 84 -34.97 1.41 -8.88
CA ILE A 84 -34.02 0.32 -9.16
C ILE A 84 -34.71 -0.73 -10.03
N SER A 85 -34.01 -1.28 -11.03
CA SER A 85 -34.50 -2.35 -11.88
C SER A 85 -34.64 -3.66 -11.09
N VAL A 86 -35.85 -3.92 -10.57
CA VAL A 86 -36.13 -5.07 -9.69
C VAL A 86 -36.10 -6.44 -10.38
N ASN A 87 -36.07 -6.47 -11.70
CA ASN A 87 -35.96 -7.71 -12.50
C ASN A 87 -34.53 -8.15 -12.75
N GLU A 88 -33.56 -7.44 -12.19
CA GLU A 88 -32.12 -7.70 -12.31
C GLU A 88 -31.55 -8.07 -10.97
N ASN A 89 -30.48 -8.87 -10.99
CA ASN A 89 -29.67 -9.07 -9.79
C ASN A 89 -28.83 -7.83 -9.53
N TYR A 90 -28.89 -7.26 -8.32
CA TYR A 90 -28.11 -6.06 -8.02
C TYR A 90 -27.65 -6.00 -6.57
N ILE A 91 -26.59 -5.21 -6.34
CA ILE A 91 -26.15 -4.73 -5.03
C ILE A 91 -26.27 -3.22 -5.01
N TYR A 92 -27.08 -2.70 -4.12
CA TYR A 92 -27.22 -1.26 -3.88
C TYR A 92 -26.44 -0.85 -2.62
N SER A 93 -25.58 0.13 -2.75
CA SER A 93 -24.77 0.67 -1.67
C SER A 93 -25.07 2.14 -1.45
N ARG A 94 -25.14 2.55 -0.17
CA ARG A 94 -25.34 3.94 0.23
C ARG A 94 -24.34 4.30 1.32
N THR A 95 -23.57 5.34 1.10
CA THR A 95 -22.61 5.88 2.05
C THR A 95 -23.00 7.31 2.40
N TYR A 96 -23.28 7.56 3.67
CA TYR A 96 -23.58 8.91 4.16
C TYR A 96 -22.29 9.70 4.37
N LEU A 97 -22.24 10.92 3.84
CA LEU A 97 -21.09 11.81 3.94
C LEU A 97 -21.14 12.74 5.17
N ALA A 98 -22.28 12.72 5.90
CA ALA A 98 -22.47 13.42 7.15
C ALA A 98 -23.36 12.58 8.10
N PRO A 99 -23.29 12.79 9.43
CA PRO A 99 -24.23 12.19 10.37
C PRO A 99 -25.67 12.52 9.98
N ARG A 100 -26.55 11.53 10.03
CA ARG A 100 -27.95 11.64 9.63
C ARG A 100 -28.90 11.35 10.77
N SER A 101 -29.96 12.14 10.92
CA SER A 101 -31.17 11.73 11.63
C SER A 101 -32.00 10.81 10.73
N SER A 102 -32.75 9.88 11.31
CA SER A 102 -33.59 8.89 10.60
C SER A 102 -34.63 9.51 9.64
N SER A 103 -34.89 10.80 9.75
CA SER A 103 -35.94 11.52 9.03
C SER A 103 -35.45 12.43 7.90
N ASP A 104 -34.14 12.52 7.63
CA ASP A 104 -33.61 13.39 6.59
C ASP A 104 -33.20 12.63 5.31
N PRO A 105 -34.09 12.60 4.27
CA PRO A 105 -33.75 11.97 2.99
C PRO A 105 -32.72 12.76 2.17
N ALA A 106 -32.47 14.03 2.51
CA ALA A 106 -31.59 14.94 1.79
C ALA A 106 -30.14 14.95 2.33
N ALA A 107 -29.81 14.12 3.34
CA ALA A 107 -28.45 14.08 3.87
C ALA A 107 -27.43 13.77 2.74
N PRO A 108 -26.29 14.47 2.72
CA PRO A 108 -25.25 14.24 1.74
C PRO A 108 -24.83 12.76 1.74
N GLN A 109 -24.94 12.11 0.59
CA GLN A 109 -24.71 10.67 0.45
C GLN A 109 -24.16 10.34 -0.93
N GLN A 110 -23.40 9.26 -1.00
CA GLN A 110 -23.01 8.62 -2.23
C GLN A 110 -23.81 7.33 -2.40
N GLN A 111 -24.37 7.12 -3.57
CA GLN A 111 -25.16 5.93 -3.87
C GLN A 111 -24.58 5.24 -5.11
N SER A 112 -24.44 3.93 -5.04
CA SER A 112 -23.97 3.11 -6.16
C SER A 112 -24.79 1.83 -6.31
N ILE A 113 -24.90 1.36 -7.52
CA ILE A 113 -25.54 0.08 -7.85
C ILE A 113 -24.60 -0.69 -8.76
N SER A 114 -24.39 -1.97 -8.43
CA SER A 114 -23.77 -2.93 -9.33
C SER A 114 -24.81 -3.94 -9.76
N TYR A 115 -25.08 -4.03 -11.07
CA TYR A 115 -25.95 -5.04 -11.66
C TYR A 115 -25.15 -6.26 -12.09
N PHE A 116 -25.74 -7.44 -11.91
CA PHE A 116 -25.10 -8.72 -12.16
C PHE A 116 -25.88 -9.54 -13.20
N ASP A 117 -25.14 -10.35 -13.94
CA ASP A 117 -25.76 -11.35 -14.81
C ASP A 117 -26.22 -12.60 -14.03
N GLY A 118 -26.79 -13.57 -14.75
CA GLY A 118 -27.27 -14.83 -14.14
C GLY A 118 -26.17 -15.73 -13.57
N LEU A 119 -24.90 -15.44 -13.83
CA LEU A 119 -23.73 -16.13 -13.28
C LEU A 119 -23.11 -15.38 -12.10
N GLY A 120 -23.68 -14.25 -11.69
CA GLY A 120 -23.18 -13.41 -10.61
C GLY A 120 -21.98 -12.55 -11.01
N ARG A 121 -21.74 -12.31 -12.31
CA ARG A 121 -20.69 -11.43 -12.79
C ARG A 121 -21.25 -10.00 -12.94
N PRO A 122 -20.51 -8.94 -12.55
CA PRO A 122 -20.97 -7.57 -12.74
C PRO A 122 -21.11 -7.26 -14.22
N LYS A 123 -22.25 -6.72 -14.66
CA LYS A 123 -22.50 -6.34 -16.05
C LYS A 123 -22.64 -4.84 -16.25
N GLN A 124 -22.98 -4.10 -15.18
CA GLN A 124 -23.05 -2.65 -15.22
C GLN A 124 -22.88 -2.06 -13.81
N GLU A 125 -22.11 -0.99 -13.70
CA GLU A 125 -21.93 -0.23 -12.47
C GLU A 125 -22.45 1.19 -12.64
N LEU A 126 -23.18 1.68 -11.65
CA LEU A 126 -23.75 3.01 -11.63
C LEU A 126 -23.39 3.74 -10.34
N SER A 127 -23.00 5.01 -10.50
CA SER A 127 -22.95 5.97 -9.39
C SER A 127 -24.10 6.96 -9.59
N ILE A 128 -25.11 6.91 -8.69
CA ILE A 128 -26.36 7.64 -8.84
C ILE A 128 -26.12 9.13 -8.55
N LYS A 129 -26.61 10.01 -9.44
CA LYS A 129 -26.52 11.47 -9.30
C LYS A 129 -25.10 11.98 -9.01
N SER A 130 -24.08 11.31 -9.53
CA SER A 130 -22.67 11.58 -9.18
C SER A 130 -21.99 12.60 -10.10
N THR A 131 -22.67 13.08 -11.13
CA THR A 131 -22.13 14.12 -12.02
C THR A 131 -22.51 15.52 -11.53
N PRO A 132 -21.80 16.60 -11.95
CA PRO A 132 -22.14 17.98 -11.57
C PRO A 132 -23.58 18.38 -11.95
N ASN A 133 -24.14 17.80 -13.01
CA ASN A 133 -25.52 18.03 -13.45
C ASN A 133 -26.53 17.10 -12.75
N GLY A 134 -26.08 16.30 -11.78
CA GLY A 134 -26.92 15.36 -11.05
C GLY A 134 -27.27 14.08 -11.83
N ASN A 135 -26.67 13.81 -12.98
CA ASN A 135 -26.92 12.60 -13.77
C ASN A 135 -26.21 11.37 -13.16
N ASP A 136 -26.72 10.18 -13.49
CA ASP A 136 -26.05 8.93 -13.15
C ASP A 136 -24.79 8.77 -14.00
N LEU A 137 -23.69 8.34 -13.36
CA LEU A 137 -22.46 7.95 -14.04
C LEU A 137 -22.46 6.43 -14.18
N VAL A 138 -22.38 5.93 -15.42
CA VAL A 138 -22.59 4.52 -15.73
C VAL A 138 -21.39 3.92 -16.44
N THR A 139 -20.96 2.74 -16.01
CA THR A 139 -19.93 1.93 -16.65
C THR A 139 -20.51 0.60 -17.09
N ASP A 140 -20.38 0.28 -18.37
CA ASP A 140 -20.79 -1.02 -18.93
C ASP A 140 -19.64 -2.02 -18.84
N ILE A 141 -19.96 -3.29 -18.54
CA ILE A 141 -19.00 -4.37 -18.35
C ILE A 141 -19.38 -5.53 -19.27
N PRO A 142 -18.99 -5.48 -20.55
CA PRO A 142 -19.29 -6.55 -21.50
C PRO A 142 -18.35 -7.75 -21.31
N TYR A 143 -18.88 -8.93 -21.66
CA TYR A 143 -18.13 -10.18 -21.70
C TYR A 143 -18.11 -10.74 -23.10
N ASP A 144 -17.00 -11.37 -23.48
CA ASP A 144 -16.92 -12.11 -24.75
C ASP A 144 -17.72 -13.44 -24.69
N SER A 145 -17.74 -14.17 -25.79
CA SER A 145 -18.45 -15.46 -25.89
C SER A 145 -17.91 -16.54 -24.94
N PHE A 146 -16.71 -16.37 -24.41
CA PHE A 146 -16.09 -17.26 -23.42
C PHE A 146 -16.32 -16.77 -21.98
N GLY A 147 -17.02 -15.65 -21.80
CA GLY A 147 -17.29 -15.07 -20.48
C GLY A 147 -16.12 -14.27 -19.90
N ARG A 148 -15.20 -13.80 -20.72
CA ARG A 148 -14.03 -13.02 -20.32
C ARG A 148 -14.28 -11.54 -20.56
N GLN A 149 -13.81 -10.68 -19.64
CA GLN A 149 -13.86 -9.23 -19.79
C GLN A 149 -12.64 -8.75 -20.59
N VAL A 150 -12.80 -8.59 -21.89
CA VAL A 150 -11.75 -8.13 -22.81
C VAL A 150 -11.79 -6.61 -23.04
N GLN A 151 -12.90 -5.96 -22.74
CA GLN A 151 -13.07 -4.51 -22.86
C GLN A 151 -13.35 -3.88 -21.51
N SER A 152 -12.74 -2.73 -21.25
CA SER A 152 -12.93 -1.90 -20.06
C SER A 152 -13.41 -0.53 -20.49
N TRP A 153 -14.72 -0.34 -20.49
CA TRP A 153 -15.36 0.90 -20.91
C TRP A 153 -15.16 2.03 -19.91
N LEU A 154 -14.98 3.23 -20.41
CA LEU A 154 -14.95 4.43 -19.60
C LEU A 154 -16.34 4.78 -19.09
N PRO A 155 -16.45 5.31 -17.85
CA PRO A 155 -17.74 5.71 -17.29
C PRO A 155 -18.32 6.90 -18.05
N VAL A 156 -19.64 6.91 -18.29
CA VAL A 156 -20.33 7.96 -19.04
C VAL A 156 -21.52 8.52 -18.27
N PRO A 157 -21.75 9.86 -18.26
CA PRO A 157 -22.97 10.44 -17.75
C PRO A 157 -24.16 10.02 -18.63
N MET A 158 -25.18 9.43 -18.00
CA MET A 158 -26.45 9.10 -18.66
C MET A 158 -27.53 10.09 -18.21
N ASN A 159 -28.47 10.44 -19.11
CA ASN A 159 -29.57 11.36 -18.81
C ASN A 159 -30.63 10.74 -17.89
N THR A 160 -30.18 10.04 -16.85
CA THR A 160 -31.02 9.40 -15.86
C THR A 160 -30.55 9.82 -14.46
N LEU A 161 -31.45 9.74 -13.49
CA LEU A 161 -31.23 10.18 -12.12
C LEU A 161 -31.67 9.11 -11.11
N ASN A 162 -31.92 7.88 -11.57
CA ASN A 162 -32.76 6.92 -10.84
C ASN A 162 -32.08 5.57 -10.56
N GLY A 163 -30.86 5.35 -11.03
CA GLY A 163 -30.11 4.12 -10.77
C GLY A 163 -30.61 2.88 -11.51
N ASN A 164 -31.54 2.98 -12.47
CA ASN A 164 -31.95 1.85 -13.31
C ASN A 164 -30.79 1.37 -14.19
N ILE A 165 -30.82 0.07 -14.52
CA ILE A 165 -29.94 -0.45 -15.57
C ILE A 165 -30.17 0.30 -16.86
N GLN A 166 -29.10 0.69 -17.54
CA GLN A 166 -29.14 1.54 -18.73
C GLN A 166 -28.83 0.74 -19.98
N SER A 167 -29.55 1.06 -21.09
CA SER A 167 -29.24 0.57 -22.41
C SER A 167 -28.43 1.61 -23.19
N GLY A 168 -27.64 1.15 -24.18
CA GLY A 168 -26.87 2.02 -25.06
C GLY A 168 -25.71 2.76 -24.42
N VAL A 169 -25.21 2.30 -23.25
CA VAL A 169 -24.11 2.92 -22.49
C VAL A 169 -22.84 3.02 -23.33
N GLN A 170 -22.50 1.98 -24.08
CA GLN A 170 -21.31 1.98 -24.96
C GLN A 170 -21.42 3.04 -26.06
N THR A 171 -22.60 3.18 -26.69
CA THR A 171 -22.86 4.22 -27.70
C THR A 171 -22.78 5.62 -27.06
N ALA A 172 -23.35 5.79 -25.88
CA ALA A 172 -23.27 7.04 -25.13
C ALA A 172 -21.83 7.39 -24.78
N ALA A 173 -21.02 6.44 -24.31
CA ALA A 173 -19.60 6.63 -24.02
C ALA A 173 -18.82 7.06 -25.27
N SER A 174 -18.99 6.36 -26.38
CA SER A 174 -18.37 6.70 -27.67
C SER A 174 -18.77 8.11 -28.17
N GLY A 175 -19.99 8.57 -27.85
CA GLY A 175 -20.43 9.93 -28.17
C GLY A 175 -19.93 11.01 -27.20
N TYR A 176 -19.75 10.65 -25.95
CA TYR A 176 -19.35 11.57 -24.88
C TYR A 176 -17.85 11.92 -24.93
N TYR A 177 -17.00 10.90 -25.02
CA TYR A 177 -15.57 11.09 -25.15
C TYR A 177 -15.21 11.62 -26.53
N LYS A 178 -14.21 12.51 -26.58
CA LYS A 178 -13.86 13.23 -27.81
C LYS A 178 -12.40 13.00 -28.15
N LYS A 179 -12.14 12.89 -29.45
CA LYS A 179 -10.80 12.98 -30.02
C LYS A 179 -10.27 14.41 -29.96
N ALA A 180 -9.00 14.60 -30.25
CA ALA A 180 -8.34 15.91 -30.27
C ALA A 180 -9.01 16.90 -31.26
N ASP A 181 -9.63 16.42 -32.34
CA ASP A 181 -10.38 17.21 -33.33
C ASP A 181 -11.81 17.56 -32.89
N GLY A 182 -12.25 17.13 -31.70
CA GLY A 182 -13.57 17.34 -31.15
C GLY A 182 -14.65 16.36 -31.65
N SER A 183 -14.32 15.44 -32.57
CA SER A 183 -15.23 14.39 -32.99
C SER A 183 -15.44 13.33 -31.90
N ALA A 184 -16.50 12.53 -32.00
CA ALA A 184 -16.77 11.42 -31.09
C ALA A 184 -15.67 10.35 -31.18
N ASP A 185 -15.31 9.76 -30.01
CA ASP A 185 -14.33 8.70 -29.96
C ASP A 185 -15.00 7.32 -29.83
N PRO A 186 -15.00 6.50 -30.90
CA PRO A 186 -15.63 5.18 -30.86
C PRO A 186 -14.91 4.19 -29.96
N LEU A 187 -13.64 4.44 -29.59
CA LEU A 187 -12.81 3.58 -28.75
C LEU A 187 -12.75 4.09 -27.31
N ALA A 188 -13.88 4.52 -26.75
CA ALA A 188 -13.98 4.94 -25.35
C ALA A 188 -13.81 3.76 -24.35
N TYR A 189 -12.94 2.82 -24.67
CA TYR A 189 -12.62 1.65 -23.85
C TYR A 189 -11.17 1.19 -24.03
N GLY A 190 -10.60 0.61 -22.99
CA GLY A 190 -9.37 -0.16 -23.11
C GLY A 190 -9.67 -1.59 -23.54
N GLU A 191 -8.82 -2.18 -24.35
CA GLU A 191 -9.01 -3.52 -24.91
C GLU A 191 -7.82 -4.44 -24.59
N LYS A 192 -8.12 -5.70 -24.28
CA LYS A 192 -7.13 -6.79 -24.10
C LYS A 192 -7.32 -7.83 -25.18
N THR A 193 -6.23 -8.26 -25.78
CA THR A 193 -6.19 -9.47 -26.60
C THR A 193 -5.68 -10.61 -25.74
N LEU A 194 -6.49 -11.63 -25.52
CA LEU A 194 -6.13 -12.79 -24.70
C LEU A 194 -5.71 -13.97 -25.59
N GLU A 195 -4.88 -14.84 -25.07
CA GLU A 195 -4.53 -16.09 -25.76
C GLU A 195 -5.71 -17.06 -25.77
N ASN A 196 -5.68 -17.99 -26.74
CA ASN A 196 -6.68 -19.06 -26.86
C ASN A 196 -6.33 -20.27 -26.01
N SER A 197 -6.10 -20.06 -24.71
CA SER A 197 -5.85 -21.13 -23.77
C SER A 197 -6.58 -20.86 -22.46
N PRO A 198 -6.79 -21.88 -21.59
CA PRO A 198 -7.43 -21.69 -20.29
C PRO A 198 -6.63 -20.81 -19.30
N LEU A 199 -5.43 -20.36 -19.67
CA LEU A 199 -4.61 -19.46 -18.85
C LEU A 199 -5.01 -18.01 -19.03
N ASP A 200 -5.72 -17.66 -20.14
CA ASP A 200 -6.21 -16.32 -20.48
C ASP A 200 -5.13 -15.23 -20.36
N ARG A 201 -3.87 -15.55 -20.74
CA ARG A 201 -2.78 -14.58 -20.65
C ARG A 201 -3.01 -13.43 -21.64
N VAL A 202 -2.71 -12.22 -21.20
CA VAL A 202 -2.81 -11.03 -22.06
C VAL A 202 -1.67 -11.05 -23.08
N LEU A 203 -2.01 -11.03 -24.38
CA LEU A 203 -1.05 -10.93 -25.49
C LEU A 203 -0.86 -9.49 -25.95
N ALA A 204 -1.91 -8.65 -25.85
CA ALA A 204 -1.84 -7.23 -26.14
C ALA A 204 -2.87 -6.46 -25.32
N GLN A 205 -2.57 -5.19 -25.04
CA GLN A 205 -3.49 -4.28 -24.36
C GLN A 205 -3.40 -2.89 -24.96
N ALA A 206 -4.56 -2.31 -25.29
CA ALA A 206 -4.71 -0.92 -25.70
C ALA A 206 -5.30 -0.08 -24.57
N ALA A 207 -4.83 1.15 -24.41
CA ALA A 207 -5.47 2.16 -23.59
C ALA A 207 -6.77 2.67 -24.26
N PRO A 208 -7.72 3.27 -23.49
CA PRO A 208 -8.90 3.89 -24.08
C PRO A 208 -8.55 5.06 -25.00
N GLY A 209 -9.25 5.17 -26.11
CA GLY A 209 -9.15 6.28 -27.05
C GLY A 209 -8.55 5.90 -28.41
N SER A 210 -9.07 6.53 -29.45
CA SER A 210 -8.62 6.29 -30.84
C SER A 210 -7.16 6.69 -31.10
N ASP A 211 -6.57 7.54 -30.28
CA ASP A 211 -5.15 7.90 -30.36
C ASP A 211 -4.22 6.72 -30.04
N TRP A 212 -4.76 5.70 -29.36
CA TRP A 212 -4.08 4.46 -29.01
C TRP A 212 -4.40 3.30 -29.94
N ASP A 213 -5.25 3.54 -30.96
CA ASP A 213 -5.54 2.52 -31.97
C ASP A 213 -4.27 2.12 -32.72
N GLY A 214 -3.99 0.83 -32.77
CA GLY A 214 -2.76 0.29 -33.34
C GLY A 214 -1.50 0.44 -32.46
N LYS A 215 -1.56 1.17 -31.34
CA LYS A 215 -0.47 1.34 -30.38
C LYS A 215 -0.73 0.52 -29.12
N LYS A 216 -0.64 -0.81 -29.24
CA LYS A 216 -0.90 -1.72 -28.13
C LYS A 216 0.40 -2.11 -27.43
N VAL A 217 0.40 -2.13 -26.11
CA VAL A 217 1.44 -2.85 -25.35
C VAL A 217 1.34 -4.33 -25.71
N GLN A 218 2.46 -4.94 -26.12
CA GLN A 218 2.56 -6.33 -26.53
C GLN A 218 3.19 -7.17 -25.43
N TYR A 219 2.68 -8.37 -25.20
CA TYR A 219 3.22 -9.33 -24.23
C TYR A 219 3.55 -10.64 -24.93
N GLN A 220 4.76 -11.15 -24.70
CA GLN A 220 5.17 -12.46 -25.23
C GLN A 220 5.70 -13.32 -24.08
N TYR A 221 5.29 -14.56 -24.06
CA TYR A 221 5.65 -15.56 -23.05
C TYR A 221 6.47 -16.65 -23.73
N GLN A 222 7.76 -16.66 -23.44
CA GLN A 222 8.76 -17.47 -24.13
C GLN A 222 9.63 -18.23 -23.08
N ALA A 223 10.57 -19.00 -23.57
CA ALA A 223 11.71 -19.51 -22.81
C ALA A 223 13.00 -18.92 -23.38
N ASN A 224 14.08 -18.95 -22.59
CA ASN A 224 15.40 -18.50 -23.05
C ASN A 224 15.98 -19.45 -24.11
N ALA A 225 16.79 -18.87 -25.03
CA ALA A 225 17.66 -19.65 -25.91
C ALA A 225 18.91 -20.14 -25.16
N ASP A 226 19.60 -21.11 -25.74
CA ASP A 226 20.89 -21.56 -25.22
C ASP A 226 21.91 -20.43 -25.28
N GLY A 227 22.67 -20.24 -24.21
CA GLY A 227 23.71 -19.20 -24.15
C GLY A 227 23.22 -17.77 -24.04
N GLU A 228 21.91 -17.52 -23.99
CA GLU A 228 21.32 -16.16 -24.01
C GLU A 228 21.54 -15.38 -22.71
N VAL A 229 21.67 -16.04 -21.57
CA VAL A 229 21.73 -15.45 -20.22
C VAL A 229 22.91 -16.01 -19.45
N TYR A 230 23.77 -15.15 -18.90
CA TYR A 230 24.85 -15.58 -18.01
C TYR A 230 24.30 -16.18 -16.73
N ARG A 231 24.94 -17.27 -16.25
CA ARG A 231 24.59 -17.94 -15.00
C ARG A 231 25.56 -17.51 -13.90
N TYR A 232 25.24 -16.37 -13.26
CA TYR A 232 25.93 -15.97 -12.05
C TYR A 232 25.50 -16.86 -10.87
N THR A 233 26.46 -17.18 -10.01
CA THR A 233 26.31 -18.02 -8.81
C THR A 233 26.90 -17.32 -7.61
N THR A 234 26.63 -17.80 -6.41
CA THR A 234 27.25 -17.33 -5.18
C THR A 234 27.86 -18.49 -4.39
N SER A 235 28.82 -18.17 -3.55
CA SER A 235 29.28 -18.98 -2.43
C SER A 235 29.17 -18.12 -1.18
N THR A 236 28.35 -18.50 -0.22
CA THR A 236 27.99 -17.66 0.93
C THR A 236 28.59 -18.22 2.22
N SER A 237 29.27 -17.37 2.96
CA SER A 237 29.78 -17.60 4.32
C SER A 237 29.12 -16.67 5.32
N TRP A 238 29.34 -16.91 6.60
CA TRP A 238 28.90 -16.05 7.69
C TRP A 238 30.09 -15.30 8.29
N SER A 239 29.95 -13.97 8.42
CA SER A 239 30.92 -13.12 9.10
C SER A 239 30.21 -11.99 9.82
N ASN A 240 30.57 -11.73 11.07
CA ASN A 240 29.99 -10.65 11.89
C ASN A 240 28.45 -10.72 11.91
N ASN A 241 27.88 -11.92 12.09
CA ASN A 241 26.43 -12.17 12.07
C ASN A 241 25.72 -11.64 10.80
N ALA A 242 26.39 -11.76 9.66
CA ALA A 242 25.80 -11.45 8.34
C ALA A 242 26.27 -12.43 7.27
N THR A 243 25.45 -12.63 6.24
CA THR A 243 25.82 -13.38 5.05
C THR A 243 26.87 -12.59 4.25
N VAL A 244 27.93 -13.25 3.83
CA VAL A 244 28.94 -12.69 2.92
C VAL A 244 29.00 -13.58 1.71
N SER A 245 28.42 -13.14 0.62
CA SER A 245 28.37 -13.87 -0.64
C SER A 245 29.53 -13.44 -1.54
N VAL A 246 30.20 -14.40 -2.14
CA VAL A 246 31.20 -14.19 -3.19
C VAL A 246 30.56 -14.57 -4.52
N LEU A 247 30.62 -13.64 -5.50
CA LEU A 247 30.06 -13.83 -6.82
C LEU A 247 30.94 -14.77 -7.64
N GLY A 248 30.32 -15.72 -8.33
CA GLY A 248 30.91 -16.60 -9.33
C GLY A 248 30.17 -16.51 -10.67
N LEU A 249 30.79 -17.04 -11.72
CA LEU A 249 30.15 -17.21 -13.03
C LEU A 249 30.34 -18.66 -13.48
N SER A 250 29.24 -19.37 -13.70
CA SER A 250 29.26 -20.78 -14.13
C SER A 250 28.77 -20.97 -15.57
N GLY A 251 29.21 -20.06 -16.49
CA GLY A 251 28.81 -20.09 -17.90
C GLY A 251 27.47 -19.40 -18.15
N THR A 252 26.60 -20.06 -18.90
CA THR A 252 25.28 -19.53 -19.30
C THR A 252 24.16 -20.52 -18.93
N TYR A 253 22.92 -20.07 -18.95
CA TYR A 253 21.76 -20.94 -18.84
C TYR A 253 21.55 -21.72 -20.15
N GLY A 254 21.25 -23.01 -20.05
CA GLY A 254 20.81 -23.83 -21.18
C GLY A 254 19.43 -23.41 -21.71
N ALA A 255 19.10 -23.83 -22.92
CA ALA A 255 17.81 -23.53 -23.53
C ALA A 255 16.64 -23.99 -22.65
N SER A 256 15.58 -23.19 -22.62
CA SER A 256 14.32 -23.48 -21.92
C SER A 256 14.44 -23.68 -20.39
N SER A 257 15.52 -23.18 -19.77
CA SER A 257 15.73 -23.25 -18.32
C SER A 257 15.19 -22.03 -17.57
N LEU A 258 14.84 -20.94 -18.28
CA LEU A 258 14.26 -19.72 -17.74
C LEU A 258 12.95 -19.38 -18.46
N TYR A 259 11.99 -18.84 -17.73
CA TYR A 259 10.85 -18.13 -18.31
C TYR A 259 11.33 -16.79 -18.84
N LYS A 260 10.94 -16.47 -20.09
CA LYS A 260 11.28 -15.21 -20.76
C LYS A 260 9.98 -14.48 -21.09
N ASN A 261 9.74 -13.34 -20.41
CA ASN A 261 8.61 -12.46 -20.66
C ASN A 261 9.11 -11.22 -21.40
N VAL A 262 8.52 -10.92 -22.55
CA VAL A 262 8.80 -9.72 -23.31
C VAL A 262 7.62 -8.79 -23.23
N VAL A 263 7.83 -7.55 -22.83
CA VAL A 263 6.84 -6.47 -22.87
C VAL A 263 7.37 -5.41 -23.82
N THR A 264 6.62 -5.11 -24.87
CA THR A 264 6.92 -4.03 -25.81
C THR A 264 5.87 -2.93 -25.61
N ASP A 265 6.31 -1.73 -25.30
CA ASP A 265 5.44 -0.58 -25.08
C ASP A 265 4.87 -0.03 -26.40
N GLU A 266 4.04 1.00 -26.30
CA GLU A 266 3.36 1.64 -27.44
C GLU A 266 4.34 2.30 -28.42
N ASP A 267 5.54 2.64 -28.00
CA ASP A 267 6.61 3.25 -28.80
C ASP A 267 7.55 2.20 -29.40
N GLY A 268 7.33 0.92 -29.11
CA GLY A 268 8.13 -0.20 -29.61
C GLY A 268 9.37 -0.52 -28.75
N ASN A 269 9.54 0.09 -27.57
CA ASN A 269 10.64 -0.25 -26.67
C ASN A 269 10.35 -1.56 -25.94
N SER A 270 11.28 -2.49 -25.99
CA SER A 270 11.11 -3.80 -25.37
C SER A 270 11.88 -3.92 -24.05
N THR A 271 11.18 -4.42 -23.04
CA THR A 271 11.78 -4.90 -21.79
C THR A 271 11.60 -6.41 -21.71
N ILE A 272 12.69 -7.13 -21.49
CA ILE A 272 12.72 -8.59 -21.43
C ILE A 272 13.10 -9.01 -20.00
N GLU A 273 12.26 -9.81 -19.38
CA GLU A 273 12.45 -10.30 -18.03
C GLU A 273 12.64 -11.83 -18.06
N PHE A 274 13.75 -12.29 -17.47
CA PHE A 274 14.05 -13.71 -17.33
C PHE A 274 13.89 -14.14 -15.87
N LYS A 275 13.11 -15.20 -15.66
CA LYS A 275 12.84 -15.78 -14.33
C LYS A 275 13.27 -17.24 -14.25
N ASN A 276 13.83 -17.60 -13.10
CA ASN A 276 14.13 -19.01 -12.81
C ASN A 276 12.86 -19.79 -12.40
N GLY A 277 13.02 -21.10 -12.18
CA GLY A 277 11.90 -21.96 -11.77
C GLY A 277 11.29 -21.64 -10.39
N GLN A 278 11.94 -20.80 -9.58
CA GLN A 278 11.42 -20.31 -8.31
C GLN A 278 10.64 -18.99 -8.46
N GLY A 279 10.56 -18.45 -9.70
CA GLY A 279 9.91 -17.18 -9.99
C GLY A 279 10.77 -15.95 -9.71
N GLN A 280 12.05 -16.14 -9.35
CA GLN A 280 12.98 -15.03 -9.13
C GLN A 280 13.46 -14.46 -10.47
N ILE A 281 13.48 -13.13 -10.58
CA ILE A 281 14.07 -12.43 -11.73
C ILE A 281 15.58 -12.61 -11.66
N VAL A 282 16.19 -13.16 -12.72
CA VAL A 282 17.64 -13.32 -12.83
C VAL A 282 18.26 -12.30 -13.78
N LEU A 283 17.48 -11.80 -14.75
CA LEU A 283 17.92 -10.78 -15.71
C LEU A 283 16.73 -9.93 -16.13
N VAL A 284 16.94 -8.62 -16.15
CA VAL A 284 16.10 -7.67 -16.90
C VAL A 284 16.96 -7.06 -17.99
N ARG A 285 16.54 -7.25 -19.25
CA ARG A 285 17.17 -6.70 -20.44
C ARG A 285 16.30 -5.58 -21.01
N LYS A 286 16.87 -4.41 -21.20
CA LYS A 286 16.25 -3.32 -21.97
C LYS A 286 17.01 -3.17 -23.28
N LYS A 287 16.27 -2.80 -24.34
CA LYS A 287 16.87 -2.53 -25.66
C LYS A 287 17.12 -1.02 -25.80
N ASN A 288 18.34 -0.66 -26.24
CA ASN A 288 18.68 0.69 -26.67
C ASN A 288 19.15 0.59 -28.12
N GLY A 289 18.23 0.68 -29.06
CA GLY A 289 18.51 0.32 -30.47
C GLY A 289 18.91 -1.16 -30.60
N SER A 290 20.13 -1.41 -31.08
CA SER A 290 20.69 -2.77 -31.20
C SER A 290 21.43 -3.26 -29.96
N GLU A 291 21.63 -2.42 -28.94
CA GLU A 291 22.37 -2.73 -27.74
C GLU A 291 21.45 -3.34 -26.65
N ASP A 292 21.93 -4.39 -25.97
CA ASP A 292 21.30 -4.99 -24.83
C ASP A 292 21.84 -4.38 -23.55
N LEU A 293 20.95 -3.75 -22.77
CA LEU A 293 21.25 -3.19 -21.45
C LEU A 293 20.79 -4.18 -20.39
N ASP A 294 21.69 -5.05 -19.96
CA ASP A 294 21.42 -6.16 -19.06
C ASP A 294 21.65 -5.79 -17.60
N THR A 295 20.63 -6.01 -16.76
CA THR A 295 20.75 -5.91 -15.30
C THR A 295 20.50 -7.28 -14.69
N TYR A 296 21.52 -7.87 -14.07
CA TYR A 296 21.42 -9.18 -13.43
C TYR A 296 21.08 -9.08 -11.95
N TYR A 297 20.26 -10.00 -11.48
CA TYR A 297 19.88 -10.19 -10.10
C TYR A 297 20.40 -11.54 -9.64
N VAL A 298 21.29 -11.54 -8.65
CA VAL A 298 21.96 -12.76 -8.20
C VAL A 298 21.56 -13.04 -6.75
N TYR A 299 21.04 -14.24 -6.55
CA TYR A 299 20.57 -14.70 -5.25
C TYR A 299 21.57 -15.67 -4.62
N ASN A 300 21.68 -15.63 -3.31
CA ASN A 300 22.50 -16.57 -2.57
C ASN A 300 21.75 -17.90 -2.31
N GLU A 301 22.44 -18.84 -1.66
CA GLU A 301 21.92 -20.18 -1.35
C GLU A 301 20.73 -20.17 -0.37
N TYR A 302 20.47 -19.02 0.26
CA TYR A 302 19.32 -18.78 1.13
C TYR A 302 18.16 -18.08 0.41
N ASN A 303 18.22 -17.96 -0.93
CA ASN A 303 17.26 -17.21 -1.76
C ASN A 303 17.20 -15.71 -1.45
N GLN A 304 18.25 -15.12 -0.89
CA GLN A 304 18.35 -13.71 -0.64
C GLN A 304 19.05 -13.02 -1.82
N LEU A 305 18.58 -11.84 -2.24
CA LEU A 305 19.22 -11.06 -3.28
C LEU A 305 20.58 -10.56 -2.77
N ALA A 306 21.67 -11.14 -3.30
CA ALA A 306 23.04 -10.80 -2.87
C ALA A 306 23.66 -9.69 -3.71
N PHE A 307 23.41 -9.69 -5.05
CA PHE A 307 23.95 -8.69 -5.97
C PHE A 307 22.91 -8.22 -6.98
N VAL A 308 22.99 -6.93 -7.36
CA VAL A 308 22.39 -6.43 -8.60
C VAL A 308 23.54 -5.86 -9.44
N ILE A 309 23.74 -6.43 -10.63
CA ILE A 309 24.85 -6.11 -11.54
C ILE A 309 24.28 -5.27 -12.68
N PRO A 310 24.55 -3.96 -12.73
CA PRO A 310 24.03 -3.07 -13.77
C PRO A 310 24.79 -3.30 -15.10
N PRO A 311 24.28 -2.79 -16.24
CA PRO A 311 24.83 -3.06 -17.58
C PRO A 311 26.34 -2.79 -17.72
N LEU A 312 26.83 -1.71 -17.12
CA LEU A 312 28.28 -1.36 -17.18
C LEU A 312 29.18 -2.33 -16.39
N ALA A 313 28.61 -3.12 -15.49
CA ALA A 313 29.36 -4.10 -14.70
C ALA A 313 29.20 -5.55 -15.21
N VAL A 314 28.45 -5.75 -16.30
CA VAL A 314 28.25 -7.08 -16.92
C VAL A 314 29.44 -7.46 -17.76
N HIS A 315 30.18 -8.48 -17.35
CA HIS A 315 31.36 -9.01 -18.05
C HIS A 315 31.26 -10.53 -18.18
N LYS A 316 32.01 -11.08 -19.15
CA LYS A 316 32.17 -12.54 -19.33
C LYS A 316 32.94 -13.22 -18.18
N GLY A 317 33.40 -12.45 -17.20
CA GLY A 317 34.02 -12.91 -15.95
C GLY A 317 33.58 -12.06 -14.77
N VAL A 318 34.10 -12.37 -13.58
CA VAL A 318 33.86 -11.60 -12.36
C VAL A 318 35.02 -10.62 -12.15
N ASP A 319 34.78 -9.33 -12.35
CA ASP A 319 35.70 -8.26 -12.00
C ASP A 319 35.30 -7.66 -10.64
N LEU A 320 36.07 -7.98 -9.59
CA LEU A 320 35.82 -7.54 -8.24
C LEU A 320 35.92 -6.00 -8.06
N ALA A 321 36.79 -5.34 -8.84
CA ALA A 321 36.93 -3.88 -8.79
C ALA A 321 35.65 -3.22 -9.33
N LEU A 322 35.19 -3.63 -10.51
CA LEU A 322 33.93 -3.15 -11.09
C LEU A 322 32.71 -3.48 -10.23
N LEU A 323 32.65 -4.68 -9.62
CA LEU A 323 31.57 -5.02 -8.68
C LEU A 323 31.56 -4.09 -7.47
N ASN A 324 32.73 -3.75 -6.94
CA ASN A 324 32.82 -2.83 -5.82
C ASN A 324 32.40 -1.40 -6.17
N GLU A 325 32.63 -0.97 -7.41
CA GLU A 325 32.29 0.38 -7.86
C GLU A 325 30.86 0.51 -8.35
N LEU A 326 30.36 -0.49 -9.09
CA LEU A 326 29.11 -0.37 -9.86
C LEU A 326 27.98 -1.28 -9.40
N ALA A 327 28.25 -2.40 -8.71
CA ALA A 327 27.19 -3.31 -8.30
C ALA A 327 26.56 -2.91 -6.96
N TYR A 328 25.26 -3.21 -6.84
CA TYR A 328 24.57 -3.22 -5.54
C TYR A 328 24.90 -4.54 -4.84
N GLN A 329 25.19 -4.49 -3.56
CA GLN A 329 25.52 -5.65 -2.75
C GLN A 329 24.71 -5.63 -1.45
N TYR A 330 24.23 -6.80 -1.01
CA TYR A 330 23.35 -6.94 0.14
C TYR A 330 23.80 -8.08 1.03
N ARG A 331 23.68 -7.90 2.34
CA ARG A 331 23.99 -8.90 3.37
C ARG A 331 22.88 -8.96 4.40
N TYR A 332 22.59 -10.15 4.85
CA TYR A 332 21.43 -10.43 5.71
C TYR A 332 21.87 -11.13 6.99
N ASP A 333 21.12 -10.91 8.07
CA ASP A 333 21.32 -11.63 9.33
C ASP A 333 20.57 -12.98 9.34
N GLY A 334 20.68 -13.71 10.47
CA GLY A 334 20.02 -14.99 10.65
C GLY A 334 18.49 -14.94 10.73
N GLN A 335 17.90 -13.75 10.85
CA GLN A 335 16.46 -13.49 10.80
C GLN A 335 16.00 -13.03 9.41
N ASN A 336 16.89 -13.10 8.40
CA ASN A 336 16.63 -12.67 7.03
C ASN A 336 16.37 -11.15 6.89
N ARG A 337 16.87 -10.33 7.83
CA ARG A 337 16.80 -8.87 7.73
C ARG A 337 18.03 -8.35 6.99
N LEU A 338 17.85 -7.33 6.15
CA LEU A 338 18.95 -6.65 5.48
C LEU A 338 19.77 -5.84 6.50
N VAL A 339 20.99 -6.25 6.77
CA VAL A 339 21.84 -5.60 7.79
C VAL A 339 23.01 -4.81 7.23
N GLU A 340 23.41 -5.09 6.00
CA GLU A 340 24.44 -4.34 5.29
C GLU A 340 24.08 -4.22 3.81
N LYS A 341 24.21 -3.02 3.25
CA LYS A 341 24.06 -2.79 1.80
C LYS A 341 25.16 -1.90 1.30
N LYS A 342 25.53 -2.11 0.04
CA LYS A 342 26.44 -1.25 -0.69
C LYS A 342 25.80 -0.82 -1.99
N LEU A 343 25.76 0.48 -2.23
CA LEU A 343 25.27 1.07 -3.47
C LEU A 343 26.46 1.46 -4.36
N PRO A 344 26.27 1.55 -5.70
CA PRO A 344 27.30 2.05 -6.60
C PRO A 344 27.90 3.38 -6.14
N GLY A 345 29.22 3.47 -6.15
CA GLY A 345 29.95 4.68 -5.77
C GLY A 345 29.87 5.06 -4.29
N LYS A 346 29.27 4.21 -3.45
CA LYS A 346 29.18 4.43 -2.00
C LYS A 346 29.88 3.33 -1.22
N ASP A 347 30.21 3.65 0.02
CA ASP A 347 30.66 2.68 0.99
C ASP A 347 29.50 1.87 1.59
N TRP A 348 29.82 0.82 2.34
CA TRP A 348 28.82 0.02 3.03
C TRP A 348 27.98 0.87 3.99
N GLU A 349 26.67 0.67 3.97
CA GLU A 349 25.71 1.18 4.93
C GLU A 349 25.28 0.04 5.85
N TYR A 350 25.32 0.28 7.15
CA TYR A 350 25.03 -0.69 8.21
C TYR A 350 23.69 -0.39 8.87
N MET A 351 23.01 -1.45 9.29
CA MET A 351 21.69 -1.39 9.92
C MET A 351 21.66 -2.27 11.17
N VAL A 352 21.05 -1.76 12.24
CA VAL A 352 20.82 -2.47 13.51
C VAL A 352 19.33 -2.40 13.83
N TYR A 353 18.78 -3.53 14.22
CA TYR A 353 17.35 -3.70 14.47
C TYR A 353 17.07 -4.01 15.94
N ASP A 354 15.95 -3.51 16.43
CA ASP A 354 15.47 -3.84 17.77
C ASP A 354 14.74 -5.20 17.81
N GLN A 355 14.23 -5.55 19.00
CA GLN A 355 13.52 -6.82 19.23
C GLN A 355 12.13 -6.90 18.56
N GLN A 356 11.67 -5.80 17.93
CA GLN A 356 10.44 -5.73 17.14
C GLN A 356 10.73 -5.56 15.64
N ASP A 357 11.97 -5.87 15.21
CA ASP A 357 12.45 -5.75 13.83
C ASP A 357 12.38 -4.32 13.26
N ARG A 358 12.41 -3.29 14.13
CA ARG A 358 12.47 -1.89 13.72
C ARG A 358 13.91 -1.41 13.64
N LEU A 359 14.19 -0.57 12.64
CA LEU A 359 15.53 -0.03 12.41
C LEU A 359 15.87 1.04 13.48
N VAL A 360 16.80 0.75 14.37
CA VAL A 360 17.20 1.65 15.47
C VAL A 360 18.51 2.37 15.24
N LEU A 361 19.46 1.78 14.47
CA LEU A 361 20.71 2.45 14.11
C LEU A 361 21.02 2.25 12.63
N THR A 362 21.51 3.31 11.97
CA THR A 362 22.13 3.24 10.65
C THR A 362 23.47 3.95 10.62
N GLN A 363 24.38 3.46 9.79
CA GLN A 363 25.68 4.07 9.62
C GLN A 363 26.15 3.96 8.17
N ASP A 364 26.27 5.08 7.48
CA ASP A 364 26.95 5.14 6.18
C ASP A 364 28.48 5.33 6.33
N GLY A 365 29.19 5.38 5.21
CA GLY A 365 30.64 5.54 5.20
C GLY A 365 31.13 6.85 5.83
N LYS A 366 30.36 7.96 5.72
CA LYS A 366 30.71 9.25 6.31
C LYS A 366 30.54 9.24 7.83
N LEU A 367 29.42 8.70 8.30
CA LEU A 367 29.17 8.55 9.74
C LEU A 367 30.18 7.60 10.38
N ARG A 368 30.60 6.55 9.68
CA ARG A 368 31.62 5.60 10.15
C ARG A 368 32.97 6.27 10.36
N GLN A 369 33.40 7.14 9.44
CA GLN A 369 34.65 7.93 9.58
C GLN A 369 34.61 8.86 10.80
N GLN A 370 33.43 9.28 11.22
CA GLN A 370 33.21 10.14 12.39
C GLN A 370 32.92 9.37 13.68
N ASN A 371 32.90 8.03 13.66
CA ASN A 371 32.44 7.17 14.75
C ASN A 371 31.02 7.54 15.22
N LYS A 372 30.12 7.84 14.28
CA LYS A 372 28.74 8.22 14.56
C LYS A 372 27.75 7.23 13.96
N TRP A 373 26.61 7.12 14.61
CA TRP A 373 25.45 6.38 14.13
C TRP A 373 24.23 7.28 14.12
N LEU A 374 23.45 7.22 13.05
CA LEU A 374 22.10 7.80 13.06
C LEU A 374 21.19 6.86 13.83
N PHE A 375 20.51 7.34 14.87
CA PHE A 375 19.59 6.53 15.64
C PHE A 375 18.14 6.98 15.47
N THR A 376 17.22 6.02 15.63
CA THR A 376 15.79 6.23 15.70
C THR A 376 15.24 5.52 16.93
N LYS A 377 14.53 6.24 17.78
CA LYS A 377 13.84 5.67 18.94
C LYS A 377 12.34 5.74 18.76
N TYR A 378 11.67 4.74 19.26
CA TYR A 378 10.24 4.53 19.04
C TYR A 378 9.47 4.56 20.35
N ASP A 379 8.21 4.96 20.30
CA ASP A 379 7.27 4.78 21.39
C ASP A 379 6.69 3.34 21.39
N LYS A 380 5.88 3.03 22.39
CA LYS A 380 5.25 1.70 22.55
C LYS A 380 4.27 1.33 21.43
N PHE A 381 3.87 2.28 20.60
CA PHE A 381 3.01 2.06 19.43
C PHE A 381 3.81 1.90 18.13
N GLY A 382 5.15 1.91 18.20
CA GLY A 382 6.03 1.80 17.05
C GLY A 382 6.17 3.09 16.24
N ARG A 383 5.75 4.25 16.78
CA ARG A 383 5.89 5.55 16.14
C ARG A 383 7.23 6.17 16.52
N VAL A 384 7.86 6.90 15.59
CA VAL A 384 9.15 7.54 15.83
C VAL A 384 9.00 8.66 16.87
N ALA A 385 9.58 8.46 18.04
CA ALA A 385 9.59 9.46 19.12
C ALA A 385 10.65 10.54 18.84
N TYR A 386 11.90 10.14 18.63
CA TYR A 386 12.97 11.07 18.27
C TYR A 386 14.12 10.37 17.54
N THR A 387 14.89 11.17 16.78
CA THR A 387 16.08 10.72 16.07
C THR A 387 17.27 11.57 16.43
N GLY A 388 18.47 11.06 16.18
CA GLY A 388 19.71 11.80 16.45
C GLY A 388 20.95 11.09 15.99
N LEU A 389 22.10 11.68 16.30
CA LEU A 389 23.43 11.13 16.05
C LEU A 389 24.03 10.66 17.37
N LEU A 390 24.33 9.38 17.45
CA LEU A 390 25.02 8.74 18.58
C LEU A 390 26.52 8.76 18.32
N ASP A 391 27.32 9.20 19.29
CA ASP A 391 28.76 9.05 19.29
C ASP A 391 29.12 7.64 19.79
N SER A 392 29.52 6.75 18.89
CA SER A 392 29.81 5.35 19.23
C SER A 392 30.73 4.71 18.20
N ALA A 393 31.87 4.21 18.67
CA ALA A 393 32.88 3.54 17.82
C ALA A 393 32.59 2.06 17.46
N PRO A 394 31.89 1.24 18.27
CA PRO A 394 31.64 -0.16 17.96
C PRO A 394 30.96 -0.36 16.59
N GLY A 395 31.39 -1.42 15.89
CA GLY A 395 30.80 -1.80 14.60
C GLY A 395 29.39 -2.39 14.71
N ARG A 396 28.77 -2.67 13.55
CA ARG A 396 27.39 -3.15 13.45
C ARG A 396 27.07 -4.37 14.33
N ASP A 397 27.94 -5.39 14.30
CA ASP A 397 27.73 -6.62 15.05
C ASP A 397 27.68 -6.39 16.56
N ALA A 398 28.62 -5.60 17.08
CA ALA A 398 28.64 -5.22 18.49
C ALA A 398 27.42 -4.36 18.87
N GLN A 399 27.00 -3.44 18.02
CA GLN A 399 25.78 -2.65 18.22
C GLN A 399 24.53 -3.53 18.25
N GLN A 400 24.42 -4.52 17.33
CA GLN A 400 23.31 -5.46 17.31
C GLN A 400 23.30 -6.35 18.55
N SER A 401 24.47 -6.84 18.98
CA SER A 401 24.59 -7.62 20.21
C SER A 401 24.16 -6.82 21.43
N ASN A 402 24.61 -5.57 21.54
CA ASN A 402 24.20 -4.66 22.63
C ASN A 402 22.68 -4.45 22.60
N MET A 403 22.08 -4.24 21.43
CA MET A 403 20.64 -4.04 21.28
C MET A 403 19.82 -5.25 21.75
N VAL A 404 20.23 -6.46 21.38
CA VAL A 404 19.51 -7.70 21.75
C VAL A 404 19.49 -7.91 23.27
N HIS A 405 20.57 -7.53 23.97
CA HIS A 405 20.69 -7.67 25.42
C HIS A 405 20.14 -6.46 26.21
N PHE A 406 19.71 -5.41 25.51
CA PHE A 406 19.17 -4.22 26.16
C PHE A 406 17.70 -4.40 26.53
N GLY A 407 17.36 -4.27 27.81
CA GLY A 407 16.05 -4.64 28.34
C GLY A 407 14.88 -3.72 27.96
N VAL A 408 15.17 -2.49 27.47
CA VAL A 408 14.15 -1.49 27.17
C VAL A 408 14.13 -1.19 25.67
N ASN A 409 12.98 -1.38 25.04
CA ASN A 409 12.83 -1.29 23.58
C ASN A 409 12.05 -0.04 23.11
N ASN A 410 11.35 0.63 24.01
CA ASN A 410 10.50 1.78 23.67
C ASN A 410 10.73 2.94 24.63
N GLU A 411 10.55 4.15 24.12
CA GLU A 411 10.48 5.36 24.92
C GLU A 411 9.04 5.65 25.36
N GLU A 412 8.88 6.20 26.55
CA GLU A 412 7.58 6.61 27.09
C GLU A 412 7.46 8.13 27.18
N ARG A 413 6.25 8.64 27.11
CA ARG A 413 5.99 10.06 27.39
C ARG A 413 6.35 10.36 28.84
N SER A 414 7.05 11.48 29.06
CA SER A 414 7.49 11.95 30.37
C SER A 414 7.10 13.42 30.57
N ALA A 415 6.43 13.73 31.66
CA ALA A 415 6.04 15.10 31.98
C ALA A 415 7.26 15.99 32.33
N SER A 416 8.29 15.43 32.95
CA SER A 416 9.54 16.14 33.26
C SER A 416 10.49 16.15 32.07
N GLY A 417 10.50 15.10 31.25
CA GLY A 417 11.40 14.94 30.12
C GLY A 417 12.89 14.97 30.52
N PHE A 418 13.74 15.22 29.53
CA PHE A 418 15.17 15.45 29.69
C PHE A 418 15.63 16.63 28.81
N ALA A 419 16.66 17.35 29.25
CA ALA A 419 17.22 18.46 28.46
C ALA A 419 18.31 17.92 27.51
N GLN A 420 18.26 18.30 26.23
CA GLN A 420 19.24 17.94 25.22
C GLN A 420 19.29 18.99 24.10
N ASN A 421 20.48 19.41 23.67
CA ASN A 421 20.72 20.34 22.57
C ASN A 421 19.81 21.58 22.58
N GLY A 422 19.68 22.24 23.74
CA GLY A 422 18.94 23.49 23.89
C GLY A 422 17.40 23.32 23.91
N THR A 423 16.87 22.11 24.01
CA THR A 423 15.43 21.85 24.15
C THR A 423 15.15 20.81 25.23
N THR A 424 13.89 20.78 25.72
CA THR A 424 13.42 19.71 26.59
C THR A 424 12.64 18.70 25.77
N VAL A 425 13.01 17.43 25.85
CA VAL A 425 12.36 16.30 25.20
C VAL A 425 11.45 15.62 26.21
N TYR A 426 10.14 15.67 26.00
CA TYR A 426 9.14 15.10 26.92
C TYR A 426 8.89 13.62 26.66
N TYR A 427 9.98 12.86 26.57
CA TYR A 427 10.05 11.40 26.54
C TYR A 427 11.05 10.91 27.58
N SER A 428 11.06 9.61 27.85
CA SER A 428 12.17 8.94 28.52
C SER A 428 13.42 8.93 27.62
N SER A 429 14.57 8.58 28.17
CA SER A 429 15.80 8.32 27.42
C SER A 429 16.37 6.96 27.87
N SER A 430 15.52 5.95 27.90
CA SER A 430 15.80 4.63 28.48
C SER A 430 15.96 3.51 27.46
N ALA A 431 15.40 3.65 26.25
CA ALA A 431 15.56 2.66 25.19
C ALA A 431 16.95 2.75 24.53
N TYR A 432 17.40 1.66 23.92
CA TYR A 432 18.63 1.66 23.12
C TYR A 432 18.50 2.55 21.88
N PRO A 433 19.58 3.27 21.47
CA PRO A 433 20.88 3.36 22.11
C PRO A 433 20.92 4.34 23.29
N VAL A 434 21.89 4.12 24.20
CA VAL A 434 22.20 5.03 25.29
C VAL A 434 23.62 5.58 25.11
N GLY A 435 23.92 6.74 25.68
CA GLY A 435 25.22 7.39 25.59
C GLY A 435 25.15 8.86 25.17
N ASN A 436 26.25 9.39 24.69
CA ASN A 436 26.30 10.76 24.18
C ASN A 436 25.71 10.84 22.80
N PHE A 437 24.73 11.72 22.62
CA PHE A 437 24.08 11.90 21.33
C PHE A 437 23.70 13.37 21.08
N THR A 438 23.55 13.69 19.81
CA THR A 438 22.97 14.95 19.34
C THR A 438 21.61 14.64 18.76
N LEU A 439 20.55 15.30 19.25
CA LEU A 439 19.21 15.19 18.69
C LEU A 439 19.12 15.85 17.31
N LEU A 440 18.28 15.31 16.42
CA LEU A 440 17.94 15.89 15.12
C LEU A 440 16.45 16.19 15.02
N THR A 441 15.59 15.26 15.44
CA THR A 441 14.14 15.45 15.41
C THR A 441 13.47 14.92 16.67
N VAL A 442 12.33 15.51 17.03
CA VAL A 442 11.43 14.99 18.08
C VAL A 442 10.00 15.09 17.55
N ASN A 443 9.23 14.02 17.68
CA ASN A 443 7.83 13.97 17.28
C ASN A 443 6.95 13.67 18.49
N TYR A 444 5.81 14.34 18.56
CA TYR A 444 4.83 14.16 19.63
C TYR A 444 3.49 13.73 19.05
N TYR A 445 2.91 12.76 19.70
CA TYR A 445 1.60 12.18 19.37
C TYR A 445 0.70 12.23 20.58
N ASP A 446 -0.60 12.13 20.35
CA ASP A 446 -1.64 12.00 21.37
C ASP A 446 -1.83 13.24 22.24
N GLU A 447 -0.76 13.85 22.73
CA GLU A 447 -0.77 14.98 23.65
C GLU A 447 0.28 16.02 23.23
N TYR A 448 -0.11 17.30 23.27
CA TYR A 448 0.82 18.39 23.02
C TYR A 448 1.90 18.44 24.13
N PRO A 449 3.17 18.64 23.79
CA PRO A 449 4.21 18.79 24.80
C PRO A 449 4.00 20.08 25.61
N PRO A 450 4.46 20.12 26.88
CA PRO A 450 4.44 21.34 27.68
C PRO A 450 5.06 22.53 26.94
N GLY A 451 4.45 23.70 27.08
CA GLY A 451 4.89 24.92 26.38
C GLY A 451 4.45 25.03 24.93
N SER A 452 3.58 24.14 24.44
CA SER A 452 2.94 24.29 23.14
C SER A 452 2.09 25.55 23.10
N PRO A 453 2.09 26.30 21.98
CA PRO A 453 1.26 27.48 21.83
C PRO A 453 -0.21 27.14 21.94
N ALA A 454 -1.01 28.10 22.43
CA ALA A 454 -2.47 27.97 22.40
C ALA A 454 -2.97 28.10 20.95
N VAL A 455 -4.04 27.37 20.65
CA VAL A 455 -4.74 27.54 19.37
C VAL A 455 -5.21 28.99 19.23
N PHE A 456 -5.03 29.56 18.06
CA PHE A 456 -5.44 30.95 17.80
C PHE A 456 -6.94 31.02 17.43
N ASN A 457 -7.54 32.20 17.64
CA ASN A 457 -8.92 32.52 17.30
C ASN A 457 -10.03 31.72 18.01
N GLY A 458 -9.74 31.12 19.18
CA GLY A 458 -10.77 30.44 19.99
C GLY A 458 -11.42 29.25 19.29
N ALA A 459 -10.79 28.68 18.25
CA ALA A 459 -11.30 27.52 17.56
C ALA A 459 -11.45 26.32 18.54
N SER A 460 -12.59 25.65 18.46
CA SER A 460 -12.79 24.39 19.20
C SER A 460 -11.93 23.31 18.54
N VAL A 461 -10.92 22.84 19.26
CA VAL A 461 -10.00 21.80 18.78
C VAL A 461 -9.98 20.62 19.73
N LEU A 462 -9.64 19.43 19.19
CA LEU A 462 -9.43 18.24 20.00
C LEU A 462 -8.23 18.41 20.93
N GLY A 463 -8.38 17.93 22.15
CA GLY A 463 -7.30 17.72 23.11
C GLY A 463 -7.08 16.23 23.40
N SER A 464 -6.23 15.94 24.37
CA SER A 464 -5.99 14.57 24.86
C SER A 464 -7.22 13.99 25.57
N ASN A 465 -8.05 14.83 26.20
CA ASN A 465 -9.31 14.43 26.80
C ASN A 465 -10.39 14.26 25.72
N PRO A 466 -11.13 13.14 25.73
CA PRO A 466 -12.15 12.91 24.73
C PRO A 466 -13.29 13.92 24.79
N VAL A 467 -13.65 14.47 23.62
CA VAL A 467 -14.90 15.23 23.42
C VAL A 467 -15.73 14.43 22.41
N ASN A 468 -16.95 14.06 22.78
CA ASN A 468 -17.81 13.19 21.96
C ASN A 468 -17.13 11.86 21.55
N GLY A 469 -16.33 11.28 22.45
CA GLY A 469 -15.59 10.05 22.20
C GLY A 469 -14.36 10.19 21.31
N ARG A 470 -13.98 11.41 20.91
CA ARG A 470 -12.80 11.70 20.08
C ARG A 470 -11.78 12.54 20.82
N SER A 471 -10.52 12.29 20.54
CA SER A 471 -9.39 13.01 21.12
C SER A 471 -8.23 13.01 20.11
N THR A 472 -7.13 13.64 20.47
CA THR A 472 -5.88 13.62 19.67
C THR A 472 -5.13 12.27 19.72
N LYS A 473 -5.69 11.24 20.39
CA LYS A 473 -5.07 9.90 20.42
C LYS A 473 -4.88 9.33 19.01
N GLY A 474 -3.65 8.92 18.72
CA GLY A 474 -3.24 8.43 17.41
C GLY A 474 -2.77 9.53 16.44
N LEU A 475 -3.01 10.79 16.73
CA LEU A 475 -2.67 11.91 15.83
C LEU A 475 -1.29 12.51 16.17
N PRO A 476 -0.49 12.91 15.15
CA PRO A 476 0.72 13.69 15.35
C PRO A 476 0.34 15.14 15.71
N VAL A 477 0.77 15.63 16.86
CA VAL A 477 0.37 16.95 17.39
C VAL A 477 1.47 18.00 17.33
N ALA A 478 2.74 17.57 17.40
CA ALA A 478 3.88 18.48 17.24
C ALA A 478 5.11 17.73 16.71
N SER A 479 5.96 18.45 15.99
CA SER A 479 7.30 17.98 15.62
C SER A 479 8.31 19.10 15.80
N MET A 480 9.55 18.72 16.09
CA MET A 480 10.67 19.63 16.27
C MET A 480 11.85 19.13 15.45
N VAL A 481 12.47 20.00 14.67
CA VAL A 481 13.65 19.71 13.86
C VAL A 481 14.77 20.64 14.27
N LYS A 482 15.91 20.07 14.64
CA LYS A 482 17.11 20.83 15.04
C LYS A 482 17.77 21.43 13.82
N ASN A 483 18.20 22.67 13.93
CA ASN A 483 19.11 23.26 12.97
C ASN A 483 20.49 22.58 13.05
N ILE A 484 21.14 22.33 11.92
CA ILE A 484 22.43 21.61 11.88
C ILE A 484 23.57 22.51 12.34
N GLU A 485 23.52 23.78 11.98
CA GLU A 485 24.61 24.74 12.22
C GLU A 485 24.66 25.26 13.66
N ASP A 486 23.55 25.21 14.38
CA ASP A 486 23.45 25.74 15.75
C ASP A 486 22.56 24.86 16.65
N ASN A 487 22.17 25.36 17.81
CA ASN A 487 21.22 24.70 18.72
C ASN A 487 19.77 25.21 18.56
N GLY A 488 19.47 25.91 17.48
CA GLY A 488 18.12 26.36 17.17
C GLY A 488 17.21 25.21 16.72
N TRP A 489 15.92 25.40 16.94
CA TRP A 489 14.90 24.40 16.62
C TRP A 489 13.76 25.04 15.81
N THR A 490 13.36 24.38 14.74
CA THR A 490 12.09 24.65 14.09
C THR A 490 11.04 23.74 14.70
N LYS A 491 9.94 24.33 15.22
CA LYS A 491 8.86 23.61 15.91
C LYS A 491 7.58 23.80 15.12
N SER A 492 6.87 22.69 14.87
CA SER A 492 5.60 22.69 14.17
C SER A 492 4.51 22.06 15.02
N TYR A 493 3.33 22.67 15.04
CA TYR A 493 2.17 22.21 15.80
C TYR A 493 0.98 22.08 14.85
N THR A 494 0.13 21.09 15.07
CA THR A 494 -1.08 20.85 14.26
C THR A 494 -2.26 20.63 15.20
N TRP A 495 -3.35 21.37 14.98
CA TRP A 495 -4.60 21.21 15.71
C TRP A 495 -5.67 20.62 14.83
N TYR A 496 -6.56 19.86 15.44
CA TYR A 496 -7.55 19.04 14.77
C TYR A 496 -8.97 19.36 15.25
N ASP A 497 -9.93 19.31 14.33
CA ASP A 497 -11.35 19.39 14.67
C ASP A 497 -11.89 18.07 15.26
N ASP A 498 -13.17 18.05 15.61
CA ASP A 498 -13.87 16.87 16.15
C ASP A 498 -13.96 15.68 15.17
N LYS A 499 -13.60 15.88 13.91
CA LYS A 499 -13.50 14.84 12.86
C LYS A 499 -12.08 14.38 12.60
N ALA A 500 -11.12 14.81 13.44
CA ALA A 500 -9.68 14.55 13.29
C ALA A 500 -9.08 15.13 12.01
N ARG A 501 -9.64 16.22 11.46
CA ARG A 501 -9.09 16.95 10.32
C ARG A 501 -8.21 18.09 10.83
N PRO A 502 -7.01 18.32 10.23
CA PRO A 502 -6.21 19.50 10.56
C PRO A 502 -7.00 20.77 10.26
N VAL A 503 -7.11 21.67 11.23
CA VAL A 503 -7.82 22.97 11.10
C VAL A 503 -6.94 24.15 11.38
N ALA A 504 -5.78 23.94 11.99
CA ALA A 504 -4.80 24.98 12.21
C ALA A 504 -3.40 24.38 12.30
N THR A 505 -2.41 25.12 11.82
CA THR A 505 -0.99 24.79 12.00
C THR A 505 -0.22 26.01 12.46
N GLU A 506 0.83 25.81 13.24
CA GLU A 506 1.81 26.84 13.59
C GLU A 506 3.21 26.29 13.41
N SER A 507 4.06 27.03 12.71
CA SER A 507 5.49 26.73 12.60
C SER A 507 6.29 27.88 13.18
N GLN A 508 7.14 27.60 14.14
CA GLN A 508 8.10 28.52 14.77
C GLN A 508 9.49 28.18 14.25
N ASN A 509 10.15 29.12 13.58
CA ASN A 509 11.51 28.89 13.10
C ASN A 509 12.56 29.12 14.21
N HIS A 510 13.81 28.72 13.95
CA HIS A 510 14.93 28.81 14.89
C HIS A 510 15.31 30.26 15.27
N LEU A 511 14.90 31.27 14.51
CA LEU A 511 15.13 32.69 14.77
C LEU A 511 14.00 33.35 15.58
N GLY A 512 12.98 32.59 15.98
CA GLY A 512 11.83 33.06 16.76
C GLY A 512 10.67 33.63 15.92
N GLY A 513 10.79 33.65 14.59
CA GLY A 513 9.65 33.96 13.71
C GLY A 513 8.65 32.82 13.67
N TYR A 514 7.37 33.10 13.44
CA TYR A 514 6.34 32.07 13.31
C TYR A 514 5.38 32.34 12.15
N THR A 515 4.83 31.25 11.63
CA THR A 515 3.74 31.26 10.64
C THR A 515 2.56 30.47 11.19
N ARG A 516 1.35 31.02 11.05
CA ARG A 516 0.08 30.39 11.43
C ARG A 516 -0.83 30.28 10.21
N THR A 517 -1.41 29.13 10.01
CA THR A 517 -2.36 28.87 8.92
C THR A 517 -3.58 28.12 9.44
#